data_df54c0b306d334ccfce15cb60a1d6b68
#
_entry.id   df54c0b306d334ccfce15cb60a1d6b68
#
_cell.length_a   1.000
_cell.length_b   1.000
_cell.length_c   1.000
_cell.angle_alpha   90.00
_cell.angle_beta   90.00
_cell.angle_gamma   90.00
#
_symmetry.space_group_name_H-M   'P 1'
#
loop_
_entity.id
_entity.type
_entity.pdbx_description
1 polymer ?
#
loop_
_entity_poly.entity_id
_entity_poly.type
_entity_poly.pdbx_seq_one_letter_code
_entity_poly.pdbx_strand_id
1 'polypeptide(L)'
;MIRIARLVVDENQLEPCKAALKEEVEASMKLEPGVLTLYAVSAKDNPTHVTILEIYADAAAYERHLKTPHFLKYKAATAGMVQSLELIESVPLVPGMKIK
;
A
#
# COMPACT_ATOMS: atom_id res chain seq x y z
N MET A 1 3.06 13.38 3.32
CA MET A 1 3.85 12.52 2.40
C MET A 1 2.90 11.67 1.58
N ILE A 2 3.01 11.73 0.27
CA ILE A 2 2.15 10.97 -0.65
C ILE A 2 3.02 10.10 -1.52
N ARG A 3 2.62 8.85 -1.68
CA ARG A 3 3.31 7.88 -2.51
C ARG A 3 2.31 7.02 -3.27
N ILE A 4 2.63 6.69 -4.51
CA ILE A 4 1.87 5.72 -5.29
C ILE A 4 2.74 4.49 -5.45
N ALA A 5 2.22 3.33 -5.05
CA ALA A 5 2.87 2.06 -5.27
C ALA A 5 2.16 1.33 -6.42
N ARG A 6 2.92 0.84 -7.39
CA ARG A 6 2.41 0.00 -8.47
C ARG A 6 3.06 -1.35 -8.39
N LEU A 7 2.24 -2.39 -8.30
CA LEU A 7 2.70 -3.76 -8.18
C LEU A 7 2.16 -4.59 -9.33
N VAL A 8 2.98 -5.54 -9.79
CA VAL A 8 2.51 -6.64 -10.62
C VAL A 8 2.67 -7.91 -9.81
N VAL A 9 1.57 -8.61 -9.59
CA VAL A 9 1.52 -9.81 -8.75
C VAL A 9 1.53 -11.03 -9.65
N ASP A 10 2.21 -12.10 -9.21
CA ASP A 10 2.17 -13.39 -9.88
C ASP A 10 0.70 -13.86 -9.94
N GLU A 11 0.23 -14.16 -11.14
CA GLU A 11 -1.14 -14.61 -11.39
C GLU A 11 -1.54 -15.78 -10.49
N ASN A 12 -0.63 -16.72 -10.25
CA ASN A 12 -0.87 -17.91 -9.43
C ASN A 12 -0.93 -17.59 -7.93
N GLN A 13 -0.54 -16.39 -7.54
CA GLN A 13 -0.45 -15.97 -6.14
C GLN A 13 -1.39 -14.78 -5.83
N LEU A 14 -2.27 -14.44 -6.76
CA LEU A 14 -3.10 -13.24 -6.64
C LEU A 14 -3.96 -13.25 -5.39
N GLU A 15 -4.69 -14.34 -5.12
CA GLU A 15 -5.61 -14.39 -3.98
C GLU A 15 -4.87 -14.33 -2.63
N PRO A 16 -3.82 -15.11 -2.38
CA PRO A 16 -3.06 -14.95 -1.13
C PRO A 16 -2.39 -13.58 -1.00
N CYS A 17 -1.94 -12.97 -2.09
CA CYS A 17 -1.39 -11.62 -2.06
C CYS A 17 -2.45 -10.59 -1.67
N LYS A 18 -3.64 -10.68 -2.24
CA LYS A 18 -4.76 -9.80 -1.88
C LYS A 18 -5.14 -9.94 -0.42
N ALA A 19 -5.17 -11.17 0.11
CA ALA A 19 -5.48 -11.43 1.51
C ALA A 19 -4.43 -10.80 2.44
N ALA A 20 -3.15 -10.95 2.13
CA ALA A 20 -2.06 -10.36 2.90
C ALA A 20 -2.12 -8.83 2.88
N LEU A 21 -2.38 -8.24 1.72
CA LEU A 21 -2.51 -6.79 1.56
C LEU A 21 -3.72 -6.25 2.33
N LYS A 22 -4.85 -6.94 2.27
CA LYS A 22 -6.05 -6.55 3.01
C LYS A 22 -5.77 -6.49 4.50
N GLU A 23 -5.15 -7.50 5.06
CA GLU A 23 -4.80 -7.56 6.49
C GLU A 23 -3.89 -6.39 6.87
N GLU A 24 -2.87 -6.12 6.08
CA GLU A 24 -1.91 -5.04 6.32
C GLU A 24 -2.57 -3.67 6.27
N VAL A 25 -3.39 -3.41 5.24
CA VAL A 25 -4.10 -2.15 5.09
C VAL A 25 -5.06 -1.91 6.25
N GLU A 26 -5.85 -2.92 6.64
CA GLU A 26 -6.78 -2.80 7.75
C GLU A 26 -6.06 -2.52 9.07
N ALA A 27 -4.96 -3.23 9.34
CA ALA A 27 -4.18 -3.03 10.56
C ALA A 27 -3.54 -1.63 10.59
N SER A 28 -2.97 -1.19 9.47
CA SER A 28 -2.33 0.13 9.37
C SER A 28 -3.33 1.26 9.61
N MET A 29 -4.48 1.19 8.97
CA MET A 29 -5.51 2.23 9.11
C MET A 29 -6.10 2.26 10.52
N LYS A 30 -6.19 1.11 11.18
CA LYS A 30 -6.73 0.99 12.54
C LYS A 30 -5.74 1.42 13.62
N LEU A 31 -4.46 1.04 13.48
CA LEU A 31 -3.47 1.11 14.57
C LEU A 31 -2.50 2.27 14.44
N GLU A 32 -2.33 2.85 13.25
CA GLU A 32 -1.32 3.87 12.99
C GLU A 32 -1.96 5.23 12.71
N PRO A 33 -2.00 6.15 13.70
CA PRO A 33 -2.59 7.48 13.48
C PRO A 33 -1.93 8.28 12.34
N GLY A 34 -0.65 8.02 12.07
CA GLY A 34 0.09 8.69 11.01
C GLY A 34 -0.16 8.16 9.60
N VAL A 35 -0.87 7.03 9.47
CA VAL A 35 -1.31 6.50 8.17
C VAL A 35 -2.68 7.09 7.88
N LEU A 36 -2.74 8.05 6.96
CA LEU A 36 -3.98 8.78 6.65
C LEU A 36 -4.80 8.07 5.59
N THR A 37 -4.15 7.44 4.63
CA THR A 37 -4.81 6.69 3.55
C THR A 37 -3.90 5.59 3.05
N LEU A 38 -4.47 4.40 2.92
CA LEU A 38 -3.95 3.30 2.12
C LEU A 38 -5.12 2.78 1.29
N TYR A 39 -5.15 3.16 0.02
CA TYR A 39 -6.25 2.84 -0.87
C TYR A 39 -5.72 1.99 -2.03
N ALA A 40 -5.98 0.69 -1.98
CA ALA A 40 -5.48 -0.26 -2.95
C ALA A 40 -6.57 -0.64 -3.96
N VAL A 41 -6.23 -0.64 -5.23
CA VAL A 41 -7.13 -1.03 -6.32
C VAL A 41 -6.40 -1.95 -7.29
N SER A 42 -7.16 -2.86 -7.92
CA SER A 42 -6.68 -3.65 -9.06
C SER A 42 -7.27 -3.09 -10.35
N ALA A 43 -6.51 -3.17 -11.42
CA ALA A 43 -7.07 -2.87 -12.74
C ALA A 43 -8.18 -3.89 -13.06
N LYS A 44 -9.37 -3.41 -13.43
CA LYS A 44 -10.55 -4.25 -13.62
C LYS A 44 -10.33 -5.37 -14.63
N ASP A 45 -9.65 -5.05 -15.73
CA ASP A 45 -9.39 -6.00 -16.81
C ASP A 45 -8.04 -6.70 -16.70
N ASN A 46 -7.27 -6.40 -15.65
CA ASN A 46 -5.97 -7.00 -15.40
C ASN A 46 -5.67 -7.00 -13.90
N PRO A 47 -6.30 -7.90 -13.14
CA PRO A 47 -6.31 -7.85 -11.67
C PRO A 47 -4.95 -8.07 -11.00
N THR A 48 -3.93 -8.56 -11.72
CA THR A 48 -2.57 -8.66 -11.19
C THR A 48 -1.86 -7.30 -11.12
N HIS A 49 -2.39 -6.28 -11.77
CA HIS A 49 -1.88 -4.92 -11.70
C HIS A 49 -2.58 -4.16 -10.57
N VAL A 50 -1.84 -3.93 -9.49
CA VAL A 50 -2.35 -3.29 -8.27
C VAL A 50 -1.72 -1.92 -8.10
N THR A 51 -2.53 -0.93 -7.76
CA THR A 51 -2.07 0.42 -7.45
C THR A 51 -2.54 0.80 -6.06
N ILE A 52 -1.64 1.35 -5.25
CA ILE A 52 -1.96 1.79 -3.89
C ILE A 52 -1.67 3.28 -3.78
N LEU A 53 -2.69 4.06 -3.42
CA LEU A 53 -2.49 5.44 -3.01
C LEU A 53 -2.18 5.45 -1.52
N GLU A 54 -1.01 5.98 -1.16
CA GLU A 54 -0.52 6.00 0.21
C GLU A 54 -0.34 7.45 0.66
N ILE A 55 -0.98 7.81 1.75
CA ILE A 55 -0.84 9.15 2.35
C ILE A 55 -0.47 8.98 3.82
N TYR A 56 0.66 9.58 4.20
CA TYR A 56 1.16 9.58 5.58
C TYR A 56 1.18 11.01 6.10
N ALA A 57 1.05 11.19 7.41
CA ALA A 57 1.07 12.50 8.05
C ALA A 57 2.38 13.24 7.75
N ASP A 58 3.51 12.51 7.76
CA ASP A 58 4.86 13.02 7.47
C ASP A 58 5.80 11.84 7.17
N ALA A 59 7.06 12.16 6.87
CA ALA A 59 8.06 11.13 6.59
C ALA A 59 8.34 10.25 7.81
N ALA A 60 8.26 10.80 9.03
CA ALA A 60 8.46 10.03 10.25
C ALA A 60 7.36 8.98 10.44
N ALA A 61 6.11 9.31 10.10
CA ALA A 61 5.00 8.36 10.13
C ALA A 61 5.22 7.21 9.14
N TYR A 62 5.72 7.51 7.96
CA TYR A 62 6.09 6.49 6.97
C TYR A 62 7.19 5.58 7.51
N GLU A 63 8.25 6.13 8.08
CA GLU A 63 9.35 5.33 8.64
C GLU A 63 8.88 4.42 9.77
N ARG A 64 7.98 4.91 10.64
CA ARG A 64 7.37 4.08 11.69
C ARG A 64 6.55 2.95 11.10
N HIS A 65 5.78 3.24 10.03
CA HIS A 65 4.97 2.25 9.33
C HIS A 65 5.80 1.07 8.86
N LEU A 66 6.98 1.31 8.31
CA LEU A 66 7.87 0.25 7.81
C LEU A 66 8.37 -0.70 8.90
N LYS A 67 8.29 -0.30 10.17
CA LYS A 67 8.78 -1.08 11.31
C LYS A 67 7.67 -1.80 12.08
N THR A 68 6.42 -1.63 11.66
CA THR A 68 5.29 -2.26 12.35
C THR A 68 5.24 -3.77 12.12
N PRO A 69 4.73 -4.55 13.09
CA PRO A 69 4.59 -6.00 12.92
C PRO A 69 3.74 -6.37 11.71
N HIS A 70 2.66 -5.65 11.46
CA HIS A 70 1.76 -5.94 10.33
C HIS A 70 2.41 -5.64 8.99
N PHE A 71 3.23 -4.59 8.88
CA PHE A 71 3.96 -4.32 7.64
C PHE A 71 5.04 -5.39 7.39
N LEU A 72 5.81 -5.74 8.43
CA LEU A 72 6.85 -6.76 8.31
C LEU A 72 6.27 -8.12 7.94
N LYS A 73 5.12 -8.48 8.54
CA LYS A 73 4.40 -9.70 8.19
C LYS A 73 3.98 -9.70 6.72
N TYR A 74 3.42 -8.59 6.25
CA TYR A 74 3.01 -8.43 4.87
C TYR A 74 4.20 -8.59 3.91
N LYS A 75 5.31 -7.91 4.19
CA LYS A 75 6.51 -8.00 3.34
C LYS A 75 7.05 -9.42 3.26
N ALA A 76 7.10 -10.12 4.38
CA ALA A 76 7.56 -11.51 4.42
C ALA A 76 6.61 -12.43 3.64
N ALA A 77 5.29 -12.27 3.83
CA ALA A 77 4.29 -13.11 3.18
C ALA A 77 4.28 -12.93 1.66
N THR A 78 4.52 -11.71 1.16
CA THR A 78 4.39 -11.38 -0.26
C THR A 78 5.70 -11.35 -1.03
N ALA A 79 6.83 -11.63 -0.37
CA ALA A 79 8.17 -11.52 -0.98
C ALA A 79 8.32 -12.33 -2.27
N GLY A 80 7.72 -13.51 -2.37
CA GLY A 80 7.75 -14.35 -3.57
C GLY A 80 6.57 -14.15 -4.51
N MET A 81 5.67 -13.22 -4.22
CA MET A 81 4.42 -13.03 -4.96
C MET A 81 4.44 -11.82 -5.89
N VAL A 82 5.28 -10.83 -5.60
CA VAL A 82 5.35 -9.57 -6.34
C VAL A 82 6.46 -9.66 -7.37
N GLN A 83 6.09 -9.55 -8.64
CA GLN A 83 7.04 -9.62 -9.76
C GLN A 83 7.67 -8.26 -10.06
N SER A 84 6.96 -7.19 -9.77
CA SER A 84 7.38 -5.82 -10.05
C SER A 84 6.82 -4.88 -9.01
N LEU A 85 7.63 -3.93 -8.57
CA LEU A 85 7.21 -2.88 -7.63
C LEU A 85 7.82 -1.56 -8.08
N GLU A 86 6.95 -0.57 -8.29
CA GLU A 86 7.34 0.82 -8.58
C GLU A 86 6.78 1.71 -7.49
N LEU A 87 7.63 2.56 -6.91
CA LEU A 87 7.23 3.55 -5.90
C LEU A 87 7.42 4.94 -6.48
N ILE A 88 6.35 5.73 -6.53
CA ILE A 88 6.35 7.06 -7.10
C ILE A 88 6.08 8.08 -5.99
N GLU A 89 7.12 8.84 -5.62
CA GLU A 89 6.95 9.97 -4.71
C GLU A 89 6.09 11.02 -5.40
N SER A 90 5.06 11.50 -4.72
CA SER A 90 4.04 12.35 -5.32
C SER A 90 3.76 13.57 -4.46
N VAL A 91 3.28 14.63 -5.11
CA VAL A 91 2.80 15.83 -4.43
C VAL A 91 1.38 16.11 -4.87
N PRO A 92 0.51 16.66 -3.99
CA PRO A 92 -0.86 16.95 -4.38
C PRO A 92 -0.91 18.12 -5.36
N LEU A 93 -1.73 17.99 -6.40
CA LEU A 93 -1.97 19.09 -7.34
C LEU A 93 -2.80 20.19 -6.69
N VAL A 94 -3.71 19.80 -5.79
CA VAL A 94 -4.56 20.74 -5.04
C VAL A 94 -4.36 20.46 -3.55
N PRO A 95 -3.39 21.12 -2.89
CA PRO A 95 -3.00 20.77 -1.51
C PRO A 95 -4.11 20.85 -0.47
N GLY A 96 -5.12 21.71 -0.69
CA GLY A 96 -6.23 21.84 0.21
C GLY A 96 -7.34 20.79 0.05
N MET A 97 -7.28 19.96 -0.99
CA MET A 97 -8.28 18.93 -1.21
C MET A 97 -8.13 17.78 -0.22
N LYS A 98 -9.26 17.24 0.20
CA LYS A 98 -9.32 16.09 1.10
C LYS A 98 -10.20 15.02 0.48
N ILE A 99 -9.88 13.77 0.80
CA ILE A 99 -10.73 12.63 0.45
C ILE A 99 -11.97 12.69 1.35
N LYS A 100 -13.15 12.67 0.72
CA LYS A 100 -14.42 12.68 1.45
C LYS A 100 -14.79 11.31 1.95
#